data_b412c5b164a695b241435f2252eab34f
#
_entry.id   b412c5b164a695b241435f2252eab34f
#
_cell.length_a   1.000
_cell.length_b   1.000
_cell.length_c   1.000
_cell.angle_alpha   90.00
_cell.angle_beta   90.00
_cell.angle_gamma   90.00
#
_symmetry.space_group_name_H-M   'P 1'
#
loop_
_entity.id
_entity.type
_entity.pdbx_description
1 polymer ?
#
loop_
_entity_poly.entity_id
_entity_poly.type
_entity_poly.pdbx_seq_one_letter_code
_entity_poly.pdbx_strand_id
1 'polypeptide(L)'
;MTGLFHDLDQDLTGDDASGHAYLAADWLREAGVDERIVNGVLAHAHARYRTDLMSRAVVNADAVAGLLVAAALVRPEKAAGMKVSSVKKKLKEKAFAPGVNRDEITGVEEAIGLPLDEFLQVSIEGLQSVAPEIGLV
;
A
#
# COMPACT_ATOMS: atom_id res chain seq x y z
N MET A 1 -2.85 -11.64 -2.32
CA MET A 1 -1.53 -12.25 -2.60
C MET A 1 -0.50 -11.19 -2.95
N THR A 2 -0.68 -10.35 -3.98
CA THR A 2 0.32 -9.31 -4.35
C THR A 2 0.71 -8.43 -3.17
N GLY A 3 -0.26 -7.88 -2.43
CA GLY A 3 0.02 -7.05 -1.25
C GLY A 3 0.73 -7.80 -0.12
N LEU A 4 0.59 -9.13 -0.02
CA LEU A 4 1.31 -9.93 0.97
C LEU A 4 2.80 -10.10 0.60
N PHE A 5 3.09 -10.16 -0.69
CA PHE A 5 4.43 -10.47 -1.20
C PHE A 5 5.22 -9.24 -1.67
N HIS A 6 4.64 -8.03 -1.63
CA HIS A 6 5.28 -6.87 -2.27
C HIS A 6 6.65 -6.55 -1.69
N ASP A 7 6.86 -6.73 -0.40
CA ASP A 7 8.11 -6.47 0.32
C ASP A 7 8.87 -7.75 0.72
N LEU A 8 8.64 -8.88 0.04
CA LEU A 8 9.20 -10.19 0.42
C LEU A 8 10.73 -10.19 0.52
N ASP A 9 11.41 -9.36 -0.25
CA ASP A 9 12.87 -9.25 -0.28
C ASP A 9 13.43 -8.05 0.51
N GLN A 10 12.58 -7.26 1.17
CA GLN A 10 12.97 -6.00 1.84
C GLN A 10 14.10 -6.19 2.85
N ASP A 11 14.07 -7.26 3.64
CA ASP A 11 15.10 -7.53 4.66
C ASP A 11 16.49 -7.79 4.04
N LEU A 12 16.56 -8.21 2.78
CA LEU A 12 17.80 -8.49 2.07
C LEU A 12 18.25 -7.37 1.15
N THR A 13 17.29 -6.66 0.55
CA THR A 13 17.58 -5.59 -0.41
C THR A 13 17.64 -4.20 0.26
N GLY A 14 16.93 -4.03 1.39
CA GLY A 14 16.88 -2.76 2.09
C GLY A 14 16.42 -1.63 1.17
N ASP A 15 17.13 -0.50 1.24
CA ASP A 15 16.85 0.69 0.40
C ASP A 15 17.51 0.61 -0.99
N ASP A 16 18.08 -0.54 -1.38
CA ASP A 16 18.65 -0.73 -2.72
C ASP A 16 17.54 -0.85 -3.78
N ALA A 17 17.17 0.29 -4.33
CA ALA A 17 16.16 0.37 -5.39
C ALA A 17 16.52 -0.45 -6.64
N SER A 18 17.78 -0.85 -6.82
CA SER A 18 18.20 -1.67 -7.96
C SER A 18 17.87 -3.16 -7.76
N GLY A 19 17.83 -3.63 -6.52
CA GLY A 19 17.58 -5.03 -6.16
C GLY A 19 16.17 -5.30 -5.66
N HIS A 20 15.54 -4.31 -5.00
CA HIS A 20 14.24 -4.46 -4.38
C HIS A 20 13.14 -4.84 -5.39
N ALA A 21 12.28 -5.75 -4.99
CA ALA A 21 11.23 -6.43 -5.75
C ALA A 21 11.72 -7.40 -6.84
N TYR A 22 12.95 -7.28 -7.37
CA TYR A 22 13.46 -8.22 -8.36
C TYR A 22 13.79 -9.59 -7.76
N LEU A 23 14.41 -9.61 -6.59
CA LEU A 23 14.72 -10.84 -5.87
C LEU A 23 13.44 -11.56 -5.47
N ALA A 24 12.46 -10.83 -4.96
CA ALA A 24 11.12 -11.36 -4.66
C ALA A 24 10.44 -11.93 -5.91
N ALA A 25 10.53 -11.22 -7.05
CA ALA A 25 9.96 -11.68 -8.31
C ALA A 25 10.57 -13.00 -8.78
N ASP A 26 11.88 -13.16 -8.65
CA ASP A 26 12.56 -14.40 -9.01
C ASP A 26 12.13 -15.57 -8.13
N TRP A 27 12.06 -15.38 -6.81
CA TRP A 27 11.55 -16.41 -5.89
C TRP A 27 10.10 -16.80 -6.18
N LEU A 28 9.23 -15.84 -6.46
CA LEU A 28 7.83 -16.08 -6.78
C LEU A 28 7.67 -16.85 -8.08
N ARG A 29 8.49 -16.57 -9.09
CA ARG A 29 8.53 -17.33 -10.35
C ARG A 29 9.02 -18.76 -10.16
N GLU A 30 10.07 -18.95 -9.37
CA GLU A 30 10.57 -20.28 -9.00
C GLU A 30 9.52 -21.10 -8.24
N ALA A 31 8.70 -20.43 -7.41
CA ALA A 31 7.57 -21.04 -6.71
C ALA A 31 6.33 -21.27 -7.58
N GLY A 32 6.36 -20.90 -8.87
CA GLY A 32 5.24 -21.08 -9.79
C GLY A 32 4.06 -20.15 -9.57
N VAL A 33 4.30 -18.98 -8.97
CA VAL A 33 3.26 -17.97 -8.74
C VAL A 33 2.85 -17.31 -10.06
N ASP A 34 1.56 -17.02 -10.22
CA ASP A 34 1.00 -16.35 -11.41
C ASP A 34 1.74 -15.05 -11.72
N GLU A 35 2.17 -14.87 -12.98
CA GLU A 35 2.96 -13.73 -13.43
C GLU A 35 2.26 -12.38 -13.21
N ARG A 36 0.92 -12.35 -13.14
CA ARG A 36 0.17 -11.13 -12.80
C ARG A 36 0.45 -10.68 -11.36
N ILE A 37 0.64 -11.62 -10.43
CA ILE A 37 1.02 -11.33 -9.04
C ILE A 37 2.46 -10.85 -9.01
N VAL A 38 3.36 -11.52 -9.72
CA VAL A 38 4.78 -11.13 -9.84
C VAL A 38 4.91 -9.73 -10.41
N ASN A 39 4.16 -9.43 -11.49
CA ASN A 39 4.14 -8.08 -12.08
C ASN A 39 3.65 -7.02 -11.07
N GLY A 40 2.64 -7.32 -10.28
CA GLY A 40 2.17 -6.42 -9.21
C GLY A 40 3.24 -6.17 -8.14
N VAL A 41 4.01 -7.20 -7.76
CA VAL A 41 5.14 -7.06 -6.84
C VAL A 41 6.21 -6.14 -7.44
N LEU A 42 6.58 -6.34 -8.70
CA LEU A 42 7.53 -5.46 -9.39
C LEU A 42 7.01 -4.02 -9.51
N ALA A 43 5.72 -3.84 -9.73
CA ALA A 43 5.12 -2.53 -9.99
C ALA A 43 5.14 -1.60 -8.78
N HIS A 44 5.12 -2.13 -7.53
CA HIS A 44 5.14 -1.26 -6.35
C HIS A 44 6.47 -0.48 -6.27
N ALA A 45 7.59 -1.10 -6.62
CA ALA A 45 8.91 -0.47 -6.62
C ALA A 45 9.29 0.15 -7.98
N HIS A 46 8.80 -0.38 -9.10
CA HIS A 46 9.26 0.00 -10.44
C HIS A 46 8.12 0.39 -11.37
N ALA A 47 8.00 1.69 -11.67
CA ALA A 47 6.91 2.27 -12.45
C ALA A 47 6.68 1.62 -13.83
N ARG A 48 7.72 1.08 -14.47
CA ARG A 48 7.62 0.40 -15.78
C ARG A 48 6.73 -0.85 -15.77
N TYR A 49 6.46 -1.42 -14.61
CA TYR A 49 5.59 -2.58 -14.43
C TYR A 49 4.13 -2.24 -14.09
N ARG A 50 3.78 -0.95 -13.99
CA ARG A 50 2.41 -0.47 -13.72
C ARG A 50 1.54 -0.52 -14.98
N THR A 51 1.40 -1.71 -15.56
CA THR A 51 0.84 -1.91 -16.91
C THR A 51 -0.65 -2.26 -16.92
N ASP A 52 -1.20 -2.73 -15.81
CA ASP A 52 -2.59 -3.14 -15.68
C ASP A 52 -3.25 -2.57 -14.41
N LEU A 53 -4.54 -2.84 -14.24
CA LEU A 53 -5.32 -2.33 -13.10
C LEU A 53 -4.76 -2.84 -11.76
N MET A 54 -4.40 -4.13 -11.67
CA MET A 54 -3.91 -4.72 -10.43
C MET A 54 -2.54 -4.14 -10.04
N SER A 55 -1.63 -4.01 -11.01
CA SER A 55 -0.29 -3.45 -10.78
C SER A 55 -0.33 -1.99 -10.34
N ARG A 56 -1.30 -1.20 -10.84
CA ARG A 56 -1.53 0.17 -10.36
C ARG A 56 -2.19 0.20 -8.99
N ALA A 57 -3.20 -0.64 -8.77
CA ALA A 57 -3.93 -0.70 -7.51
C ALA A 57 -3.04 -1.06 -6.32
N VAL A 58 -2.07 -1.98 -6.48
CA VAL A 58 -1.15 -2.33 -5.38
C VAL A 58 -0.30 -1.15 -4.93
N VAL A 59 0.13 -0.30 -5.86
CA VAL A 59 0.90 0.92 -5.55
C VAL A 59 0.08 1.90 -4.71
N ASN A 60 -1.17 2.15 -5.11
CA ASN A 60 -2.06 3.03 -4.34
C ASN A 60 -2.39 2.42 -2.96
N ALA A 61 -2.61 1.10 -2.91
CA ALA A 61 -2.93 0.38 -1.67
C ALA A 61 -1.76 0.38 -0.67
N ASP A 62 -0.53 0.18 -1.14
CA ASP A 62 0.67 0.26 -0.31
C ASP A 62 0.83 1.66 0.30
N ALA A 63 0.77 2.71 -0.52
CA ALA A 63 0.88 4.08 -0.05
C ALA A 63 -0.19 4.44 1.00
N VAL A 64 -1.46 4.06 0.78
CA VAL A 64 -2.52 4.37 1.74
C VAL A 64 -2.42 3.53 3.01
N ALA A 65 -1.97 2.28 2.93
CA ALA A 65 -1.81 1.42 4.09
C ALA A 65 -0.82 2.03 5.10
N GLY A 66 0.33 2.53 4.64
CA GLY A 66 1.29 3.22 5.48
C GLY A 66 0.70 4.45 6.19
N LEU A 67 -0.09 5.26 5.48
CA LEU A 67 -0.78 6.42 6.07
C LEU A 67 -1.81 6.01 7.13
N LEU A 68 -2.62 4.98 6.85
CA LEU A 68 -3.68 4.52 7.74
C LEU A 68 -3.12 3.88 9.02
N VAL A 69 -2.07 3.06 8.90
CA VAL A 69 -1.38 2.46 10.06
C VAL A 69 -0.78 3.56 10.93
N ALA A 70 -0.06 4.52 10.34
CA ALA A 70 0.47 5.66 11.08
C ALA A 70 -0.64 6.46 11.78
N ALA A 71 -1.77 6.69 11.09
CA ALA A 71 -2.91 7.39 11.68
C ALA A 71 -3.56 6.60 12.82
N ALA A 72 -3.65 5.26 12.72
CA ALA A 72 -4.16 4.41 13.78
C ALA A 72 -3.25 4.44 15.02
N LEU A 73 -1.94 4.37 14.84
CA LEU A 73 -0.98 4.32 15.94
C LEU A 73 -1.03 5.55 16.86
N VAL A 74 -1.37 6.72 16.33
CA VAL A 74 -1.44 7.98 17.12
C VAL A 74 -2.81 8.23 17.75
N ARG A 75 -3.79 7.35 17.56
CA ARG A 75 -5.15 7.48 18.09
C ARG A 75 -5.33 6.59 19.32
N PRO A 76 -6.06 7.03 20.35
CA PRO A 76 -6.45 6.16 21.48
C PRO A 76 -7.25 4.94 21.01
N GLU A 77 -8.22 5.14 20.12
CA GLU A 77 -9.10 4.11 19.57
C GLU A 77 -8.48 3.34 18.39
N LYS A 78 -7.20 3.59 18.09
CA LYS A 78 -6.48 2.94 17.00
C LYS A 78 -7.25 3.01 15.66
N ALA A 79 -7.54 1.88 15.03
CA ALA A 79 -8.30 1.81 13.78
C ALA A 79 -9.82 2.01 13.98
N ALA A 80 -10.32 1.79 15.21
CA ALA A 80 -11.75 1.89 15.48
C ALA A 80 -12.28 3.31 15.24
N GLY A 81 -13.43 3.40 14.57
CA GLY A 81 -14.09 4.69 14.30
C GLY A 81 -13.27 5.66 13.45
N MET A 82 -12.24 5.21 12.73
CA MET A 82 -11.49 6.04 11.78
C MET A 82 -12.43 6.50 10.65
N LYS A 83 -12.33 7.77 10.25
CA LYS A 83 -13.19 8.38 9.24
C LYS A 83 -12.36 8.95 8.09
N VAL A 84 -12.90 8.91 6.88
CA VAL A 84 -12.30 9.51 5.68
C VAL A 84 -11.88 10.96 5.91
N SER A 85 -12.72 11.77 6.58
CA SER A 85 -12.39 13.17 6.87
C SER A 85 -11.15 13.34 7.75
N SER A 86 -10.92 12.42 8.68
CA SER A 86 -9.73 12.43 9.54
C SER A 86 -8.48 12.04 8.76
N VAL A 87 -8.57 11.03 7.90
CA VAL A 87 -7.47 10.59 7.03
C VAL A 87 -7.12 11.70 6.03
N LYS A 88 -8.10 12.37 5.43
CA LYS A 88 -7.87 13.53 4.53
C LYS A 88 -7.14 14.68 5.22
N LYS A 89 -7.38 14.92 6.52
CA LYS A 89 -6.58 15.90 7.29
C LYS A 89 -5.13 15.45 7.38
N LYS A 90 -4.88 14.19 7.76
CA LYS A 90 -3.53 13.62 7.85
C LYS A 90 -2.81 13.60 6.49
N LEU A 91 -3.52 13.35 5.42
CA LEU A 91 -2.99 13.41 4.05
C LEU A 91 -2.44 14.80 3.70
N LYS A 92 -3.03 15.87 4.23
CA LYS A 92 -2.56 17.26 4.03
C LYS A 92 -1.38 17.66 4.95
N GLU A 93 -1.19 16.98 6.06
CA GLU A 93 -0.11 17.23 7.01
C GLU A 93 1.20 16.60 6.54
N LYS A 94 2.01 17.29 5.75
CA LYS A 94 3.25 16.76 5.16
C LYS A 94 4.26 16.22 6.18
N ALA A 95 4.28 16.77 7.40
CA ALA A 95 5.15 16.31 8.48
C ALA A 95 4.66 15.01 9.14
N PHE A 96 3.39 14.64 8.94
CA PHE A 96 2.84 13.39 9.44
C PHE A 96 3.18 12.26 8.46
N ALA A 97 3.78 11.16 8.94
CA ALA A 97 4.20 10.02 8.12
C ALA A 97 4.94 10.49 6.83
N PRO A 98 6.11 11.15 6.94
CA PRO A 98 6.77 11.82 5.81
C PRO A 98 7.25 10.84 4.72
N GLY A 99 7.44 9.55 5.06
CA GLY A 99 7.80 8.51 4.09
C GLY A 99 6.67 8.06 3.16
N VAL A 100 5.43 8.46 3.45
CA VAL A 100 4.28 8.07 2.61
C VAL A 100 4.25 8.89 1.32
N ASN A 101 4.19 8.21 0.18
CA ASN A 101 4.00 8.86 -1.12
C ASN A 101 2.54 9.29 -1.31
N ARG A 102 2.28 10.56 -1.05
CA ARG A 102 0.94 11.14 -1.10
C ARG A 102 0.37 11.24 -2.50
N ASP A 103 1.22 11.40 -3.49
CA ASP A 103 0.80 11.52 -4.90
C ASP A 103 0.18 10.19 -5.38
N GLU A 104 0.69 9.06 -4.89
CA GLU A 104 0.11 7.74 -5.16
C GLU A 104 -1.25 7.54 -4.50
N ILE A 105 -1.53 8.22 -3.38
CA ILE A 105 -2.87 8.20 -2.76
C ILE A 105 -3.82 9.13 -3.50
N THR A 106 -3.42 10.37 -3.75
CA THR A 106 -4.30 11.38 -4.37
C THR A 106 -4.53 11.13 -5.85
N GLY A 107 -3.61 10.47 -6.53
CA GLY A 107 -3.72 10.09 -7.94
C GLY A 107 -4.55 8.83 -8.22
N VAL A 108 -5.17 8.23 -7.20
CA VAL A 108 -5.89 6.95 -7.32
C VAL A 108 -6.99 6.97 -8.37
N GLU A 109 -7.74 8.06 -8.50
CA GLU A 109 -8.82 8.18 -9.48
C GLU A 109 -8.29 8.13 -10.93
N GLU A 110 -7.18 8.79 -11.20
CA GLU A 110 -6.50 8.70 -12.50
C GLU A 110 -5.90 7.31 -12.72
N ALA A 111 -5.32 6.71 -11.69
CA ALA A 111 -4.62 5.44 -11.78
C ALA A 111 -5.56 4.24 -12.00
N ILE A 112 -6.67 4.17 -11.28
CA ILE A 112 -7.57 3.01 -11.26
C ILE A 112 -9.06 3.34 -11.42
N GLY A 113 -9.43 4.61 -11.61
CA GLY A 113 -10.82 5.02 -11.82
C GLY A 113 -11.68 5.04 -10.56
N LEU A 114 -11.09 4.95 -9.36
CA LEU A 114 -11.82 4.95 -8.10
C LEU A 114 -11.71 6.33 -7.42
N PRO A 115 -12.81 7.02 -7.12
CA PRO A 115 -12.78 8.30 -6.42
C PRO A 115 -12.04 8.23 -5.09
N LEU A 116 -11.26 9.26 -4.75
CA LEU A 116 -10.41 9.28 -3.56
C LEU A 116 -11.18 8.95 -2.26
N ASP A 117 -12.37 9.52 -2.07
CA ASP A 117 -13.15 9.31 -0.84
C ASP A 117 -13.62 7.86 -0.73
N GLU A 118 -14.01 7.23 -1.84
CA GLU A 118 -14.38 5.82 -1.89
C GLU A 118 -13.17 4.92 -1.65
N PHE A 119 -12.03 5.22 -2.26
CA PHE A 119 -10.78 4.51 -2.02
C PHE A 119 -10.36 4.56 -0.54
N LEU A 120 -10.40 5.73 0.08
CA LEU A 120 -10.09 5.88 1.50
C LEU A 120 -11.08 5.10 2.39
N GLN A 121 -12.37 5.11 2.05
CA GLN A 121 -13.40 4.38 2.80
C GLN A 121 -13.12 2.87 2.77
N VAL A 122 -12.93 2.30 1.58
CA VAL A 122 -12.62 0.86 1.41
C VAL A 122 -11.31 0.48 2.11
N SER A 123 -10.30 1.35 2.03
CA SER A 123 -9.00 1.11 2.69
C SER A 123 -9.13 1.14 4.23
N ILE A 124 -9.92 2.03 4.79
CA ILE A 124 -10.23 2.09 6.23
C ILE A 124 -10.96 0.81 6.67
N GLU A 125 -11.96 0.37 5.92
CA GLU A 125 -12.70 -0.87 6.20
C GLU A 125 -11.77 -2.09 6.15
N GLY A 126 -10.87 -2.14 5.16
CA GLY A 126 -9.84 -3.16 5.05
C GLY A 126 -8.92 -3.18 6.28
N LEU A 127 -8.40 -2.02 6.73
CA LEU A 127 -7.60 -1.95 7.95
C LEU A 127 -8.38 -2.41 9.18
N GLN A 128 -9.64 -1.95 9.32
CA GLN A 128 -10.48 -2.32 10.45
C GLN A 128 -10.78 -3.81 10.52
N SER A 129 -10.90 -4.48 9.37
CA SER A 129 -11.17 -5.91 9.29
C SER A 129 -10.03 -6.77 9.83
N VAL A 130 -8.79 -6.31 9.73
CA VAL A 130 -7.58 -7.01 10.20
C VAL A 130 -6.99 -6.40 11.47
N ALA A 131 -7.55 -5.31 11.97
CA ALA A 131 -7.03 -4.57 13.12
C ALA A 131 -6.80 -5.44 14.38
N PRO A 132 -7.69 -6.40 14.74
CA PRO A 132 -7.45 -7.29 15.87
C PRO A 132 -6.20 -8.18 15.68
N GLU A 133 -5.94 -8.63 14.47
CA GLU A 133 -4.83 -9.53 14.16
C GLU A 133 -3.47 -8.82 14.21
N ILE A 134 -3.45 -7.52 13.93
CA ILE A 134 -2.23 -6.70 13.88
C ILE A 134 -2.09 -5.75 15.08
N GLY A 135 -2.93 -5.89 16.10
CA GLY A 135 -2.82 -5.11 17.35
C GLY A 135 -3.23 -3.64 17.22
N LEU A 136 -4.10 -3.30 16.28
CA LEU A 136 -4.64 -1.94 16.07
C LEU A 136 -6.08 -1.78 16.56
N VAL A 137 -6.40 -2.43 17.67
CA VAL A 137 -7.67 -2.35 18.40
C VAL A 137 -7.54 -1.53 19.67
#